data_35dec1a9a731be1749e28a9f64ff8b44
#
_entry.id   35dec1a9a731be1749e28a9f64ff8b44
#
_cell.length_a   1.000
_cell.length_b   1.000
_cell.length_c   1.000
_cell.angle_alpha   90.00
_cell.angle_beta   90.00
_cell.angle_gamma   90.00
#
_symmetry.space_group_name_H-M   'P 1'
#
loop_
_entity.id
_entity.type
_entity.pdbx_description
1 polymer ?
#
loop_
_entity_poly.entity_id
_entity_poly.type
_entity_poly.pdbx_seq_one_letter_code
_entity_poly.pdbx_strand_id
1 'polypeptide(L)'
;MKNIPLSQLSSYVSYVSQDNYLFDESIRENIRMGRLSATDQEVEDVARKCGCHDFIMDLEHGYDTIVGGAGGHLSGGERQRIAIARAMLKDAPIIIFDEATAYLDPENESLIQEAISKLVQGKTLIMVAHRLYTVTGADQLVVVNQGRIEATGTHEELLKKCPLYKEMWQAHIGSRDEGGATA
;
A
#
# COMPACT_ATOMS: atom_id res chain seq x y z
N MET A 1 3.18 20.73 13.40
CA MET A 1 3.56 20.62 11.98
C MET A 1 3.89 21.95 11.29
N LYS A 2 3.35 23.11 11.73
CA LYS A 2 3.57 24.41 11.04
C LYS A 2 5.04 24.88 10.92
N ASN A 3 5.98 24.28 11.66
CA ASN A 3 7.38 24.72 11.72
C ASN A 3 8.39 23.66 11.21
N ILE A 4 7.92 22.58 10.56
CA ILE A 4 8.80 21.55 9.98
C ILE A 4 9.00 21.90 8.51
N PRO A 5 10.25 22.07 8.04
CA PRO A 5 10.53 22.24 6.61
C PRO A 5 9.99 21.07 5.79
N LEU A 6 9.48 21.34 4.59
CA LEU A 6 8.89 20.31 3.72
C LEU A 6 9.87 19.17 3.40
N SER A 7 11.15 19.51 3.19
CA SER A 7 12.22 18.53 2.98
C SER A 7 12.40 17.58 4.17
N GLN A 8 12.29 18.09 5.39
CA GLN A 8 12.35 17.28 6.60
C GLN A 8 11.08 16.42 6.76
N LEU A 9 9.89 17.00 6.50
CA LEU A 9 8.64 16.25 6.54
C LEU A 9 8.66 15.10 5.53
N SER A 10 9.14 15.35 4.32
CA SER A 10 9.23 14.33 3.28
C SER A 10 10.17 13.18 3.63
N SER A 11 11.19 13.39 4.47
CA SER A 11 12.06 12.30 4.94
C SER A 11 11.39 11.40 5.99
N TYR A 12 10.41 11.90 6.73
CA TYR A 12 9.70 11.13 7.74
C TYR A 12 8.49 10.36 7.23
N VAL A 13 8.00 10.66 6.02
CA VAL A 13 6.78 10.07 5.50
C VAL A 13 7.05 9.36 4.17
N SER A 14 6.66 8.11 4.07
CA SER A 14 6.55 7.39 2.79
C SER A 14 5.08 7.28 2.41
N TYR A 15 4.77 7.52 1.13
CA TYR A 15 3.40 7.45 0.61
C TYR A 15 3.32 6.40 -0.49
N VAL A 16 2.40 5.46 -0.33
CA VAL A 16 2.03 4.47 -1.33
C VAL A 16 0.65 4.84 -1.83
N SER A 17 0.58 5.35 -3.06
CA SER A 17 -0.67 5.84 -3.66
C SER A 17 -1.49 4.72 -4.26
N GLN A 18 -2.78 4.96 -4.41
CA GLN A 18 -3.71 4.07 -5.09
C GLN A 18 -3.32 3.79 -6.55
N ASP A 19 -2.84 4.80 -7.27
CA ASP A 19 -2.52 4.70 -8.70
C ASP A 19 -1.27 3.86 -9.00
N ASN A 20 -0.43 3.57 -7.98
CA ASN A 20 0.81 2.80 -8.10
C ASN A 20 1.66 3.25 -9.31
N TYR A 21 1.79 4.58 -9.49
CA TYR A 21 2.42 5.17 -10.65
C TYR A 21 3.90 4.78 -10.77
N LEU A 22 4.29 4.37 -11.97
CA LEU A 22 5.68 4.14 -12.35
C LEU A 22 6.10 5.16 -13.40
N PHE A 23 7.30 5.68 -13.23
CA PHE A 23 7.91 6.63 -14.16
C PHE A 23 8.45 5.91 -15.39
N ASP A 24 8.63 6.63 -16.49
CA ASP A 24 9.20 6.13 -17.74
C ASP A 24 10.73 5.94 -17.61
N GLU A 25 11.09 5.01 -16.74
CA GLU A 25 12.43 4.64 -16.35
C GLU A 25 12.50 3.13 -16.17
N SER A 26 13.70 2.58 -15.91
CA SER A 26 13.84 1.17 -15.61
C SER A 26 13.14 0.80 -14.28
N ILE A 27 12.82 -0.47 -14.09
CA ILE A 27 12.29 -0.98 -12.81
C ILE A 27 13.27 -0.68 -11.68
N ARG A 28 14.56 -0.85 -11.90
CA ARG A 28 15.64 -0.53 -10.96
C ARG A 28 15.54 0.92 -10.49
N GLU A 29 15.45 1.87 -11.42
CA GLU A 29 15.36 3.29 -11.10
C GLU A 29 14.04 3.66 -10.45
N ASN A 30 12.93 3.04 -10.86
CA ASN A 30 11.65 3.21 -10.20
C ASN A 30 11.70 2.81 -8.71
N ILE A 31 12.38 1.74 -8.35
CA ILE A 31 12.58 1.35 -6.94
C ILE A 31 13.56 2.31 -6.25
N ARG A 32 14.68 2.68 -6.94
CA ARG A 32 15.73 3.57 -6.42
C ARG A 32 15.22 4.97 -6.08
N MET A 33 14.11 5.42 -6.66
CA MET A 33 13.44 6.68 -6.25
C MET A 33 13.09 6.74 -4.76
N GLY A 34 12.98 5.62 -4.07
CA GLY A 34 12.83 5.58 -2.61
C GLY A 34 14.05 6.17 -1.89
N ARG A 35 15.26 5.90 -2.39
CA ARG A 35 16.52 6.43 -1.89
C ARG A 35 17.56 6.44 -3.02
N LEU A 36 17.81 7.62 -3.58
CA LEU A 36 18.66 7.78 -4.77
C LEU A 36 20.10 7.30 -4.58
N SER A 37 20.60 7.26 -3.35
CA SER A 37 21.94 6.76 -3.02
C SER A 37 22.02 5.25 -2.85
N ALA A 38 20.92 4.52 -3.03
CA ALA A 38 20.89 3.07 -2.86
C ALA A 38 21.71 2.37 -3.96
N THR A 39 22.47 1.36 -3.55
CA THR A 39 23.19 0.46 -4.47
C THR A 39 22.22 -0.47 -5.19
N ASP A 40 22.67 -1.08 -6.30
CA ASP A 40 21.88 -2.09 -7.01
C ASP A 40 21.51 -3.27 -6.09
N GLN A 41 22.44 -3.70 -5.24
CA GLN A 41 22.18 -4.76 -4.28
C GLN A 41 21.05 -4.43 -3.31
N GLU A 42 21.02 -3.19 -2.78
CA GLU A 42 19.95 -2.76 -1.88
C GLU A 42 18.59 -2.70 -2.59
N VAL A 43 18.57 -2.29 -3.86
CA VAL A 43 17.36 -2.31 -4.70
C VAL A 43 16.86 -3.74 -4.91
N GLU A 44 17.76 -4.67 -5.24
CA GLU A 44 17.40 -6.08 -5.41
C GLU A 44 16.94 -6.73 -4.11
N ASP A 45 17.57 -6.40 -2.97
CA ASP A 45 17.20 -6.93 -1.66
C ASP A 45 15.78 -6.52 -1.25
N VAL A 46 15.39 -5.26 -1.48
CA VAL A 46 14.01 -4.85 -1.20
C VAL A 46 13.02 -5.43 -2.20
N ALA A 47 13.43 -5.60 -3.47
CA ALA A 47 12.60 -6.25 -4.48
C ALA A 47 12.30 -7.72 -4.09
N ARG A 48 13.27 -8.46 -3.58
CA ARG A 48 13.07 -9.83 -3.04
C ARG A 48 12.10 -9.81 -1.86
N LYS A 49 12.27 -8.89 -0.91
CA LYS A 49 11.39 -8.77 0.25
C LYS A 49 9.93 -8.49 -0.12
N CYS A 50 9.72 -7.79 -1.23
CA CYS A 50 8.38 -7.43 -1.73
C CYS A 50 7.82 -8.43 -2.76
N GLY A 51 8.50 -9.56 -3.01
CA GLY A 51 8.07 -10.53 -4.02
C GLY A 51 8.11 -9.98 -5.45
N CYS A 52 9.02 -9.03 -5.72
CA CYS A 52 9.19 -8.45 -7.06
C CYS A 52 10.24 -9.18 -7.89
N HIS A 53 11.24 -9.80 -7.25
CA HIS A 53 12.43 -10.30 -7.90
C HIS A 53 12.11 -11.28 -9.03
N ASP A 54 11.26 -12.26 -8.77
CA ASP A 54 11.01 -13.36 -9.70
C ASP A 54 10.35 -12.86 -10.98
N PHE A 55 9.25 -12.10 -10.89
CA PHE A 55 8.63 -11.56 -12.09
C PHE A 55 9.52 -10.56 -12.84
N ILE A 56 10.38 -9.80 -12.12
CA ILE A 56 11.36 -8.90 -12.76
C ILE A 56 12.37 -9.73 -13.58
N MET A 57 12.85 -10.84 -13.05
CA MET A 57 13.81 -11.69 -13.75
C MET A 57 13.22 -12.44 -14.94
N ASP A 58 11.90 -12.63 -14.98
CA ASP A 58 11.18 -13.20 -16.12
C ASP A 58 11.02 -12.21 -17.30
N LEU A 59 11.28 -10.90 -17.07
CA LEU A 59 11.27 -9.90 -18.14
C LEU A 59 12.55 -9.97 -18.98
N GLU A 60 12.46 -9.65 -20.27
CA GLU A 60 13.56 -9.72 -21.24
C GLU A 60 14.83 -9.00 -20.79
N HIS A 61 14.68 -7.85 -20.10
CA HIS A 61 15.82 -7.05 -19.62
C HIS A 61 15.89 -6.99 -18.09
N GLY A 62 15.17 -7.86 -17.37
CA GLY A 62 15.17 -7.93 -15.91
C GLY A 62 14.93 -6.55 -15.27
N TYR A 63 15.80 -6.17 -14.33
CA TYR A 63 15.73 -4.87 -13.65
C TYR A 63 15.90 -3.65 -14.57
N ASP A 64 16.51 -3.82 -15.73
CA ASP A 64 16.76 -2.74 -16.67
C ASP A 64 15.62 -2.55 -17.69
N THR A 65 14.54 -3.33 -17.53
CA THR A 65 13.31 -3.18 -18.30
C THR A 65 12.71 -1.80 -18.07
N ILE A 66 12.56 -1.02 -19.15
CA ILE A 66 11.89 0.29 -19.11
C ILE A 66 10.37 0.05 -19.00
N VAL A 67 9.77 0.60 -17.96
CA VAL A 67 8.33 0.55 -17.75
C VAL A 67 7.71 1.87 -18.22
N GLY A 68 7.53 1.98 -19.53
CA GLY A 68 6.94 3.17 -20.14
C GLY A 68 5.52 3.45 -19.68
N GLY A 69 5.10 4.74 -19.74
CA GLY A 69 3.74 5.21 -19.62
C GLY A 69 2.89 4.53 -18.54
N ALA A 70 3.20 4.75 -17.26
CA ALA A 70 2.49 4.17 -16.11
C ALA A 70 2.64 2.63 -15.96
N GLY A 71 3.68 2.01 -16.51
CA GLY A 71 3.96 0.57 -16.34
C GLY A 71 3.12 -0.33 -17.25
N GLY A 72 2.86 0.07 -18.49
CA GLY A 72 1.94 -0.56 -19.42
C GLY A 72 2.11 -2.06 -19.72
N HIS A 73 3.23 -2.68 -19.29
CA HIS A 73 3.50 -4.11 -19.43
C HIS A 73 3.36 -4.89 -18.11
N LEU A 74 3.12 -4.21 -16.99
CA LEU A 74 3.00 -4.83 -15.67
C LEU A 74 1.55 -4.90 -15.22
N SER A 75 1.19 -5.98 -14.53
CA SER A 75 -0.11 -6.13 -13.86
C SER A 75 -0.27 -5.09 -12.73
N GLY A 76 -1.50 -4.86 -12.28
CA GLY A 76 -1.78 -3.97 -11.15
C GLY A 76 -1.02 -4.37 -9.88
N GLY A 77 -0.97 -5.68 -9.59
CA GLY A 77 -0.26 -6.22 -8.42
C GLY A 77 1.26 -6.05 -8.50
N GLU A 78 1.86 -6.22 -9.69
CA GLU A 78 3.29 -5.99 -9.90
C GLU A 78 3.68 -4.53 -9.71
N ARG A 79 2.89 -3.59 -10.28
CA ARG A 79 3.10 -2.15 -10.05
C ARG A 79 3.00 -1.80 -8.57
N GLN A 80 2.02 -2.36 -7.87
CA GLN A 80 1.84 -2.11 -6.44
C GLN A 80 3.02 -2.64 -5.62
N ARG A 81 3.52 -3.84 -5.91
CA ARG A 81 4.71 -4.38 -5.23
C ARG A 81 5.94 -3.53 -5.48
N ILE A 82 6.13 -2.97 -6.69
CA ILE A 82 7.22 -2.02 -6.97
C ILE A 82 7.05 -0.73 -6.15
N ALA A 83 5.84 -0.20 -6.02
CA ALA A 83 5.57 0.98 -5.19
C ALA A 83 5.85 0.70 -3.70
N ILE A 84 5.53 -0.50 -3.20
CA ILE A 84 5.86 -0.95 -1.84
C ILE A 84 7.39 -1.09 -1.68
N ALA A 85 8.09 -1.66 -2.67
CA ALA A 85 9.56 -1.77 -2.64
C ALA A 85 10.23 -0.38 -2.59
N ARG A 86 9.72 0.59 -3.36
CA ARG A 86 10.13 2.00 -3.27
C ARG A 86 9.96 2.56 -1.86
N ALA A 87 8.81 2.33 -1.23
CA ALA A 87 8.53 2.77 0.13
C ALA A 87 9.42 2.08 1.17
N MET A 88 9.71 0.79 0.98
CA MET A 88 10.61 0.01 1.84
C MET A 88 12.05 0.50 1.73
N LEU A 89 12.53 0.80 0.53
CA LEU A 89 13.87 1.34 0.30
C LEU A 89 14.06 2.73 0.93
N LYS A 90 13.00 3.55 0.96
CA LYS A 90 12.99 4.86 1.61
C LYS A 90 13.14 4.76 3.12
N ASP A 91 12.62 3.72 3.72
CA ASP A 91 12.71 3.41 5.15
C ASP A 91 12.23 4.52 6.11
N ALA A 92 11.17 5.24 5.72
CA ALA A 92 10.59 6.30 6.53
C ALA A 92 9.83 5.71 7.76
N PRO A 93 9.83 6.41 8.93
CA PRO A 93 9.15 5.94 10.14
C PRO A 93 7.62 5.99 10.08
N ILE A 94 7.06 6.79 9.18
CA ILE A 94 5.61 6.92 8.96
C ILE A 94 5.30 6.50 7.53
N ILE A 95 4.35 5.59 7.37
CA ILE A 95 3.88 5.13 6.07
C ILE A 95 2.43 5.53 5.93
N ILE A 96 2.10 6.23 4.85
CA ILE A 96 0.72 6.48 4.44
C ILE A 96 0.44 5.54 3.29
N PHE A 97 -0.56 4.69 3.46
CA PHE A 97 -1.00 3.73 2.48
C PHE A 97 -2.43 4.07 2.04
N ASP A 98 -2.57 4.47 0.78
CA ASP A 98 -3.87 4.74 0.18
C ASP A 98 -4.29 3.47 -0.58
N GLU A 99 -5.26 2.75 -0.04
CA GLU A 99 -5.58 1.39 -0.43
C GLU A 99 -6.14 1.31 -1.85
N ALA A 100 -5.48 0.51 -2.68
CA ALA A 100 -5.94 0.12 -4.01
C ALA A 100 -5.94 -1.40 -4.20
N THR A 101 -6.51 -2.16 -3.28
CA THR A 101 -6.61 -3.63 -3.42
C THR A 101 -7.88 -4.07 -4.15
N ALA A 102 -8.60 -3.16 -4.80
CA ALA A 102 -9.98 -3.39 -5.25
C ALA A 102 -10.15 -4.46 -6.34
N TYR A 103 -9.09 -4.85 -7.06
CA TYR A 103 -9.20 -5.74 -8.24
C TYR A 103 -8.01 -6.72 -8.38
N LEU A 104 -7.43 -7.15 -7.28
CA LEU A 104 -6.35 -8.14 -7.31
C LEU A 104 -6.92 -9.54 -7.18
N ASP A 105 -6.32 -10.49 -7.90
CA ASP A 105 -6.57 -11.90 -7.67
C ASP A 105 -6.03 -12.32 -6.28
N PRO A 106 -6.54 -13.43 -5.69
CA PRO A 106 -6.19 -13.84 -4.33
C PRO A 106 -4.70 -14.10 -4.09
N GLU A 107 -3.97 -14.53 -5.13
CA GLU A 107 -2.54 -14.81 -5.04
C GLU A 107 -1.73 -13.51 -4.91
N ASN A 108 -2.01 -12.53 -5.77
CA ASN A 108 -1.40 -11.22 -5.70
C ASN A 108 -1.78 -10.48 -4.39
N GLU A 109 -3.01 -10.64 -3.89
CA GLU A 109 -3.43 -10.05 -2.61
C GLU A 109 -2.56 -10.59 -1.45
N SER A 110 -2.31 -11.89 -1.41
CA SER A 110 -1.46 -12.53 -0.39
C SER A 110 -0.03 -11.98 -0.41
N LEU A 111 0.60 -11.87 -1.58
CA LEU A 111 1.95 -11.35 -1.74
C LEU A 111 2.05 -9.87 -1.32
N ILE A 112 1.04 -9.08 -1.66
CA ILE A 112 0.98 -7.66 -1.27
C ILE A 112 0.83 -7.52 0.26
N GLN A 113 -0.03 -8.31 0.90
CA GLN A 113 -0.20 -8.29 2.35
C GLN A 113 1.10 -8.67 3.07
N GLU A 114 1.83 -9.66 2.56
CA GLU A 114 3.14 -10.03 3.11
C GLU A 114 4.16 -8.89 2.96
N ALA A 115 4.21 -8.23 1.79
CA ALA A 115 5.08 -7.09 1.54
C ALA A 115 4.74 -5.91 2.47
N ILE A 116 3.45 -5.60 2.66
CA ILE A 116 2.99 -4.56 3.59
C ILE A 116 3.39 -4.92 5.03
N SER A 117 3.17 -6.16 5.46
CA SER A 117 3.54 -6.61 6.81
C SER A 117 5.03 -6.41 7.10
N LYS A 118 5.90 -6.68 6.11
CA LYS A 118 7.35 -6.42 6.22
C LYS A 118 7.67 -4.92 6.24
N LEU A 119 6.97 -4.13 5.42
CA LEU A 119 7.18 -2.69 5.31
C LEU A 119 6.88 -1.97 6.62
N VAL A 120 5.81 -2.36 7.34
CA VAL A 120 5.30 -1.62 8.51
C VAL A 120 5.93 -2.03 9.83
N GLN A 121 6.79 -3.03 9.87
CA GLN A 121 7.44 -3.49 11.08
C GLN A 121 8.16 -2.35 11.82
N GLY A 122 7.77 -2.07 13.06
CA GLY A 122 8.36 -1.01 13.91
C GLY A 122 8.06 0.42 13.45
N LYS A 123 7.06 0.60 12.57
CA LYS A 123 6.70 1.91 11.99
C LYS A 123 5.24 2.25 12.27
N THR A 124 4.90 3.51 12.08
CA THR A 124 3.51 3.97 12.12
C THR A 124 2.88 3.85 10.74
N LEU A 125 1.83 3.04 10.64
CA LEU A 125 1.02 2.93 9.42
C LEU A 125 -0.25 3.78 9.56
N ILE A 126 -0.49 4.67 8.58
CA ILE A 126 -1.76 5.36 8.37
C ILE A 126 -2.35 4.80 7.08
N MET A 127 -3.48 4.11 7.19
CA MET A 127 -4.13 3.48 6.04
C MET A 127 -5.47 4.16 5.75
N VAL A 128 -5.69 4.54 4.50
CA VAL A 128 -7.02 4.88 3.99
C VAL A 128 -7.63 3.61 3.42
N ALA A 129 -8.67 3.08 4.08
CA ALA A 129 -9.24 1.80 3.74
C ALA A 129 -10.60 1.97 3.05
N HIS A 130 -10.77 1.30 1.92
CA HIS A 130 -12.05 1.12 1.25
C HIS A 130 -12.72 -0.21 1.64
N ARG A 131 -11.94 -1.18 2.15
CA ARG A 131 -12.41 -2.48 2.63
C ARG A 131 -12.24 -2.58 4.14
N LEU A 132 -13.34 -2.46 4.88
CA LEU A 132 -13.30 -2.39 6.35
C LEU A 132 -12.65 -3.61 7.01
N TYR A 133 -12.73 -4.81 6.39
CA TYR A 133 -12.13 -6.02 6.97
C TYR A 133 -10.60 -5.96 7.04
N THR A 134 -9.95 -5.18 6.17
CA THR A 134 -8.47 -5.06 6.16
C THR A 134 -7.93 -4.29 7.35
N VAL A 135 -8.77 -3.50 8.01
CA VAL A 135 -8.38 -2.60 9.11
C VAL A 135 -8.98 -2.97 10.47
N THR A 136 -9.66 -4.12 10.57
CA THR A 136 -10.27 -4.56 11.85
C THR A 136 -9.25 -4.77 12.97
N GLY A 137 -8.00 -5.10 12.63
CA GLY A 137 -6.88 -5.26 13.55
C GLY A 137 -6.07 -4.00 13.82
N ALA A 138 -6.49 -2.83 13.32
CA ALA A 138 -5.78 -1.58 13.58
C ALA A 138 -5.90 -1.14 15.04
N ASP A 139 -4.82 -0.57 15.59
CA ASP A 139 -4.80 -0.03 16.97
C ASP A 139 -5.84 1.09 17.15
N GLN A 140 -6.09 1.88 16.11
CA GLN A 140 -7.06 2.96 16.11
C GLN A 140 -7.67 3.15 14.71
N LEU A 141 -9.00 3.26 14.67
CA LEU A 141 -9.76 3.66 13.49
C LEU A 141 -10.30 5.08 13.67
N VAL A 142 -10.30 5.83 12.59
CA VAL A 142 -10.86 7.19 12.51
C VAL A 142 -11.96 7.19 11.45
N VAL A 143 -13.19 7.40 11.89
CA VAL A 143 -14.35 7.52 10.99
C VAL A 143 -14.48 8.98 10.58
N VAL A 144 -14.38 9.24 9.27
CA VAL A 144 -14.52 10.59 8.70
C VAL A 144 -15.85 10.67 7.96
N ASN A 145 -16.65 11.68 8.29
CA ASN A 145 -17.93 11.96 7.66
C ASN A 145 -18.03 13.44 7.31
N GLN A 146 -18.37 13.77 6.06
CA GLN A 146 -18.51 15.15 5.57
C GLN A 146 -17.33 16.08 5.96
N GLY A 147 -16.09 15.56 5.85
CA GLY A 147 -14.88 16.31 6.18
C GLY A 147 -14.60 16.52 7.68
N ARG A 148 -15.33 15.82 8.56
CA ARG A 148 -15.15 15.87 10.02
C ARG A 148 -14.90 14.48 10.60
N ILE A 149 -14.17 14.43 11.71
CA ILE A 149 -14.02 13.20 12.48
C ILE A 149 -15.34 12.97 13.23
N GLU A 150 -16.04 11.89 12.87
CA GLU A 150 -17.28 11.45 13.48
C GLU A 150 -17.00 10.66 14.77
N ALA A 151 -16.06 9.70 14.70
CA ALA A 151 -15.69 8.86 15.82
C ALA A 151 -14.25 8.36 15.68
N THR A 152 -13.65 7.98 16.82
CA THR A 152 -12.36 7.29 16.89
C THR A 152 -12.44 6.14 17.90
N GLY A 153 -11.74 5.04 17.64
CA GLY A 153 -11.68 3.88 18.54
C GLY A 153 -11.21 2.63 17.82
N THR A 154 -11.21 1.51 18.52
CA THR A 154 -11.00 0.19 17.92
C THR A 154 -12.24 -0.25 17.14
N HIS A 155 -12.09 -1.30 16.33
CA HIS A 155 -13.20 -1.91 15.59
C HIS A 155 -14.40 -2.25 16.53
N GLU A 156 -14.12 -2.92 17.65
CA GLU A 156 -15.16 -3.33 18.59
C GLU A 156 -15.85 -2.13 19.28
N GLU A 157 -15.09 -1.09 19.60
CA GLU A 157 -15.63 0.13 20.20
C GLU A 157 -16.54 0.87 19.23
N LEU A 158 -16.10 1.00 17.97
CA LEU A 158 -16.88 1.69 16.94
C LEU A 158 -18.16 0.96 16.58
N LEU A 159 -18.16 -0.37 16.54
CA LEU A 159 -19.37 -1.17 16.34
C LEU A 159 -20.44 -0.91 17.43
N LYS A 160 -20.00 -0.60 18.67
CA LYS A 160 -20.90 -0.32 19.80
C LYS A 160 -21.33 1.15 19.87
N LYS A 161 -20.45 2.08 19.50
CA LYS A 161 -20.60 3.52 19.79
C LYS A 161 -20.92 4.39 18.57
N CYS A 162 -20.61 3.93 17.34
CA CYS A 162 -20.77 4.70 16.12
C CYS A 162 -21.77 4.04 15.16
N PRO A 163 -23.03 4.54 15.09
CA PRO A 163 -24.04 3.99 14.18
C PRO A 163 -23.57 3.97 12.71
N LEU A 164 -22.95 5.06 12.24
CA LEU A 164 -22.43 5.16 10.89
C LEU A 164 -21.41 4.04 10.58
N TYR A 165 -20.45 3.79 11.49
CA TYR A 165 -19.48 2.71 11.31
C TYR A 165 -20.14 1.34 11.26
N LYS A 166 -21.14 1.11 12.10
CA LYS A 166 -21.91 -0.12 12.12
C LYS A 166 -22.67 -0.35 10.82
N GLU A 167 -23.30 0.68 10.28
CA GLU A 167 -23.99 0.63 8.97
C GLU A 167 -23.01 0.32 7.85
N MET A 168 -21.85 1.01 7.80
CA MET A 168 -20.79 0.74 6.83
C MET A 168 -20.29 -0.71 6.92
N TRP A 169 -20.11 -1.23 8.13
CA TRP A 169 -19.69 -2.61 8.37
C TRP A 169 -20.73 -3.62 7.89
N GLN A 170 -22.00 -3.39 8.20
CA GLN A 170 -23.10 -4.27 7.77
C GLN A 170 -23.27 -4.30 6.25
N ALA A 171 -23.19 -3.14 5.61
CA ALA A 171 -23.24 -3.04 4.14
C ALA A 171 -22.06 -3.80 3.50
N HIS A 172 -20.89 -3.75 4.14
CA HIS A 172 -19.70 -4.43 3.64
C HIS A 172 -19.77 -5.97 3.79
N ILE A 173 -20.35 -6.48 4.87
CA ILE A 173 -20.58 -7.92 5.04
C ILE A 173 -21.63 -8.41 4.06
N GLY A 174 -22.75 -7.70 3.92
CA GLY A 174 -23.82 -8.05 2.99
C GLY A 174 -23.37 -8.20 1.53
N SER A 175 -22.46 -7.33 1.08
CA SER A 175 -21.90 -7.41 -0.27
C SER A 175 -20.96 -8.61 -0.48
N ARG A 176 -20.45 -9.23 0.57
CA ARG A 176 -19.62 -10.44 0.52
C ARG A 176 -20.42 -11.73 0.37
N ASP A 177 -21.58 -11.78 1.01
CA ASP A 177 -22.47 -12.95 0.96
C ASP A 177 -23.17 -13.07 -0.41
N GLU A 178 -23.41 -11.94 -1.10
CA GLU A 178 -23.99 -11.93 -2.46
C GLU A 178 -22.98 -12.30 -3.56
N GLY A 179 -21.68 -12.03 -3.35
CA GLY A 179 -20.61 -12.39 -4.30
C GLY A 179 -20.18 -13.85 -4.26
N GLY A 180 -20.56 -14.61 -3.23
CA GLY A 180 -20.24 -16.03 -3.07
C GLY A 180 -21.32 -17.02 -3.57
N ALA A 181 -22.46 -16.53 -4.07
CA ALA A 181 -23.59 -17.36 -4.44
C ALA A 181 -23.74 -17.59 -5.98
N THR A 182 -22.75 -17.15 -6.77
CA THR A 182 -22.73 -17.43 -8.23
C THR A 182 -21.40 -18.02 -8.65
N ALA A 183 -21.21 -19.31 -8.36
CA ALA A 183 -20.22 -20.16 -8.99
C ALA A 183 -20.80 -21.59 -9.10
#